data_0b34989c2b328500cfe91ddd3cf79526
#
_entry.id   0b34989c2b328500cfe91ddd3cf79526
#
_cell.length_a   1.000
_cell.length_b   1.000
_cell.length_c   1.000
_cell.angle_alpha   90.00
_cell.angle_beta   90.00
_cell.angle_gamma   90.00
#
_symmetry.space_group_name_H-M   'P 1'
#
loop_
_entity.id
_entity.type
_entity.pdbx_description
1 polymer ?
#
loop_
_entity_poly.entity_id
_entity_poly.type
_entity_poly.pdbx_seq_one_letter_code
_entity_poly.pdbx_strand_id
1 'polypeptide(L)'
;MTENTAFELPQMPARPMDGHKGTFGRALIVAGSRGMSGAACLAGVSALRGGAGLVSVACPVGIQPIVAGYEPGYMTIGLQEGNDGQLSVGALDEVSKIIADKDSVGIGPGLGTSADLPEIVRHVFLEASCPVVLDADGLNALAPEFQHGHWEGHEYPGPRILTPHPGEFSRLTGVSIAEIERRRADMAREFAAKNNVILVLKGPGTIVTDGDRVATNATGNSGMATGGSGDVLTGLTAALLGRGNDPFETTRFAVHLHGLAGDLAADALSQPGMIASDLPRFICEAWKQMCGGN
;
A
#
# COMPACT_ATOMS: atom_id res chain seq x y z
N MET A 1 -21.94 12.22 20.92
CA MET A 1 -20.76 11.82 21.73
C MET A 1 -20.43 10.41 21.27
N THR A 2 -19.57 10.29 20.26
CA THR A 2 -19.06 9.00 19.82
C THR A 2 -17.92 8.63 20.76
N GLU A 3 -18.11 7.59 21.55
CA GLU A 3 -17.05 7.00 22.36
C GLU A 3 -15.88 6.65 21.43
N ASN A 4 -14.76 7.33 21.65
CA ASN A 4 -13.48 6.99 21.08
C ASN A 4 -13.00 5.73 21.82
N THR A 5 -13.57 4.57 21.49
CA THR A 5 -13.04 3.30 21.96
C THR A 5 -11.66 3.17 21.32
N ALA A 6 -10.63 3.34 22.13
CA ALA A 6 -9.27 2.95 21.76
C ALA A 6 -9.32 1.45 21.45
N PHE A 7 -9.51 1.11 20.17
CA PHE A 7 -9.45 -0.28 19.73
C PHE A 7 -8.04 -0.79 20.05
N GLU A 8 -7.95 -1.82 20.87
CA GLU A 8 -6.69 -2.54 21.02
C GLU A 8 -6.18 -2.94 19.64
N LEU A 9 -4.88 -2.79 19.43
CA LEU A 9 -4.28 -3.23 18.16
C LEU A 9 -4.43 -4.75 18.04
N PRO A 10 -4.78 -5.24 16.83
CA PRO A 10 -4.91 -6.67 16.64
C PRO A 10 -3.55 -7.35 16.87
N GLN A 11 -3.56 -8.47 17.54
CA GLN A 11 -2.37 -9.31 17.63
C GLN A 11 -2.22 -10.07 16.31
N MET A 12 -1.12 -9.82 15.62
CA MET A 12 -0.81 -10.61 14.42
C MET A 12 -0.45 -12.04 14.82
N PRO A 13 -0.96 -13.06 14.11
CA PRO A 13 -0.63 -14.43 14.39
C PRO A 13 0.89 -14.67 14.38
N ALA A 14 1.38 -15.38 15.41
CA ALA A 14 2.78 -15.77 15.46
C ALA A 14 3.17 -16.60 14.22
N ARG A 15 4.43 -16.55 13.86
CA ARG A 15 4.95 -17.43 12.78
C ARG A 15 5.08 -18.85 13.34
N PRO A 16 4.36 -19.85 12.80
CA PRO A 16 4.50 -21.24 13.23
C PRO A 16 5.91 -21.75 12.94
N MET A 17 6.46 -22.58 13.83
CA MET A 17 7.81 -23.11 13.72
C MET A 17 8.02 -24.01 12.49
N ASP A 18 6.96 -24.65 12.01
CA ASP A 18 6.93 -25.51 10.82
C ASP A 18 6.47 -24.75 9.55
N GLY A 19 6.33 -23.42 9.64
CA GLY A 19 5.92 -22.59 8.52
C GLY A 19 6.95 -22.58 7.39
N HIS A 20 6.47 -22.65 6.15
CA HIS A 20 7.28 -22.51 4.94
C HIS A 20 6.91 -21.22 4.19
N LYS A 21 7.70 -20.82 3.17
CA LYS A 21 7.50 -19.58 2.43
C LYS A 21 6.06 -19.39 1.89
N GLY A 22 5.37 -20.45 1.49
CA GLY A 22 3.97 -20.37 1.05
C GLY A 22 2.97 -20.08 2.18
N THR A 23 3.31 -20.39 3.45
CA THR A 23 2.45 -20.10 4.61
C THR A 23 2.31 -18.61 4.90
N PHE A 24 3.30 -17.82 4.47
CA PHE A 24 3.38 -16.40 4.81
C PHE A 24 2.97 -15.47 3.67
N GLY A 25 2.32 -16.02 2.66
CA GLY A 25 1.73 -15.29 1.55
C GLY A 25 2.72 -14.95 0.42
N ARG A 26 2.15 -14.79 -0.78
CA ARG A 26 2.80 -14.39 -2.02
C ARG A 26 2.34 -12.99 -2.38
N ALA A 27 3.16 -11.98 -2.09
CA ALA A 27 2.86 -10.59 -2.41
C ALA A 27 3.39 -10.23 -3.81
N LEU A 28 2.55 -9.57 -4.60
CA LEU A 28 2.94 -8.92 -5.84
C LEU A 28 2.98 -7.41 -5.64
N ILE A 29 4.04 -6.77 -6.10
CA ILE A 29 4.15 -5.31 -6.17
C ILE A 29 4.24 -4.93 -7.65
N VAL A 30 3.30 -4.13 -8.13
CA VAL A 30 3.30 -3.55 -9.49
C VAL A 30 3.64 -2.07 -9.35
N ALA A 31 4.90 -1.71 -9.64
CA ALA A 31 5.43 -0.40 -9.27
C ALA A 31 6.61 0.03 -10.15
N GLY A 32 6.89 1.32 -10.14
CA GLY A 32 8.04 1.92 -10.79
C GLY A 32 7.86 2.23 -12.27
N SER A 33 8.67 3.17 -12.73
CA SER A 33 8.83 3.55 -14.13
C SER A 33 10.21 4.17 -14.33
N ARG A 34 10.54 4.56 -15.55
CA ARG A 34 11.80 5.29 -15.82
C ARG A 34 11.86 6.56 -14.99
N GLY A 35 12.90 6.70 -14.15
CA GLY A 35 13.08 7.79 -13.19
C GLY A 35 12.45 7.54 -11.81
N MET A 36 11.61 6.51 -11.66
CA MET A 36 10.93 6.16 -10.39
C MET A 36 11.14 4.70 -9.98
N SER A 37 12.26 4.07 -10.36
CA SER A 37 12.61 2.70 -9.96
C SER A 37 12.70 2.53 -8.43
N GLY A 38 13.05 3.59 -7.69
CA GLY A 38 13.13 3.59 -6.24
C GLY A 38 11.81 3.26 -5.55
N ALA A 39 10.67 3.65 -6.11
CA ALA A 39 9.35 3.32 -5.58
C ALA A 39 9.11 1.80 -5.58
N ALA A 40 9.45 1.12 -6.69
CA ALA A 40 9.40 -0.34 -6.79
C ALA A 40 10.33 -1.03 -5.78
N CYS A 41 11.55 -0.50 -5.60
CA CYS A 41 12.51 -1.01 -4.64
C CYS A 41 12.01 -0.89 -3.19
N LEU A 42 11.54 0.29 -2.80
CA LEU A 42 11.02 0.57 -1.46
C LEU A 42 9.81 -0.31 -1.12
N ALA A 43 8.82 -0.39 -2.03
CA ALA A 43 7.66 -1.23 -1.83
C ALA A 43 8.02 -2.72 -1.76
N GLY A 44 8.91 -3.19 -2.65
CA GLY A 44 9.37 -4.59 -2.66
C GLY A 44 10.10 -5.00 -1.38
N VAL A 45 11.07 -4.19 -0.94
CA VAL A 45 11.83 -4.46 0.29
C VAL A 45 10.93 -4.39 1.53
N SER A 46 9.97 -3.47 1.53
CA SER A 46 9.02 -3.33 2.63
C SER A 46 8.06 -4.52 2.71
N ALA A 47 7.69 -5.10 1.57
CA ALA A 47 6.91 -6.34 1.57
C ALA A 47 7.70 -7.52 2.18
N LEU A 48 9.00 -7.63 1.90
CA LEU A 48 9.86 -8.62 2.57
C LEU A 48 9.93 -8.38 4.09
N ARG A 49 10.14 -7.13 4.52
CA ARG A 49 10.21 -6.75 5.93
C ARG A 49 8.86 -6.85 6.65
N GLY A 50 7.76 -6.73 5.91
CA GLY A 50 6.39 -7.02 6.36
C GLY A 50 6.14 -8.51 6.65
N GLY A 51 7.06 -9.38 6.20
CA GLY A 51 7.04 -10.80 6.51
C GLY A 51 6.35 -11.67 5.47
N ALA A 52 6.11 -11.18 4.24
CA ALA A 52 5.68 -12.02 3.13
C ALA A 52 6.68 -13.16 2.88
N GLY A 53 6.17 -14.33 2.60
CA GLY A 53 7.00 -15.50 2.33
C GLY A 53 7.66 -15.48 0.95
N LEU A 54 6.98 -14.89 -0.02
CA LEU A 54 7.47 -14.64 -1.38
C LEU A 54 7.02 -13.25 -1.83
N VAL A 55 7.95 -12.49 -2.39
CA VAL A 55 7.66 -11.18 -3.00
C VAL A 55 8.09 -11.19 -4.46
N SER A 56 7.20 -10.76 -5.33
CA SER A 56 7.49 -10.48 -6.74
C SER A 56 7.28 -8.98 -7.00
N VAL A 57 8.24 -8.33 -7.64
CA VAL A 57 8.14 -6.94 -8.08
C VAL A 57 8.02 -6.92 -9.60
N ALA A 58 6.85 -6.55 -10.10
CA ALA A 58 6.58 -6.38 -11.52
C ALA A 58 6.74 -4.89 -11.89
N CYS A 59 7.57 -4.60 -12.85
CA CYS A 59 7.91 -3.25 -13.26
C CYS A 59 8.20 -3.20 -14.78
N PRO A 60 8.21 -2.01 -15.39
CA PRO A 60 8.66 -1.87 -16.79
C PRO A 60 10.01 -2.55 -17.03
N VAL A 61 10.12 -3.28 -18.13
CA VAL A 61 11.31 -4.11 -18.43
C VAL A 61 12.61 -3.31 -18.43
N GLY A 62 12.57 -2.04 -18.82
CA GLY A 62 13.75 -1.17 -18.85
C GLY A 62 14.35 -0.84 -17.49
N ILE A 63 13.56 -0.91 -16.41
CA ILE A 63 14.05 -0.69 -15.06
C ILE A 63 14.23 -1.99 -14.24
N GLN A 64 13.82 -3.14 -14.78
CA GLN A 64 13.92 -4.43 -14.10
C GLN A 64 15.35 -4.74 -13.59
N PRO A 65 16.44 -4.52 -14.36
CA PRO A 65 17.80 -4.77 -13.87
C PRO A 65 18.17 -3.88 -12.66
N ILE A 66 17.64 -2.65 -12.61
CA ILE A 66 17.88 -1.73 -11.49
C ILE A 66 17.17 -2.26 -10.23
N VAL A 67 15.90 -2.66 -10.37
CA VAL A 67 15.10 -3.21 -9.29
C VAL A 67 15.71 -4.54 -8.80
N ALA A 68 16.08 -5.44 -9.70
CA ALA A 68 16.72 -6.72 -9.36
C ALA A 68 18.05 -6.55 -8.62
N GLY A 69 18.80 -5.51 -8.96
CA GLY A 69 20.09 -5.22 -8.32
C GLY A 69 19.99 -4.59 -6.93
N TYR A 70 18.80 -4.12 -6.53
CA TYR A 70 18.62 -3.44 -5.25
C TYR A 70 18.50 -4.42 -4.06
N GLU A 71 17.74 -5.49 -4.20
CA GLU A 71 17.49 -6.46 -3.13
C GLU A 71 17.36 -7.87 -3.72
N PRO A 72 18.25 -8.80 -3.35
CA PRO A 72 18.23 -10.17 -3.89
C PRO A 72 17.10 -11.04 -3.31
N GLY A 73 16.41 -10.60 -2.29
CA GLY A 73 15.40 -11.37 -1.58
C GLY A 73 14.04 -11.46 -2.30
N TYR A 74 13.76 -10.60 -3.26
CA TYR A 74 12.55 -10.66 -4.08
C TYR A 74 12.84 -11.08 -5.52
N MET A 75 11.80 -11.59 -6.19
CA MET A 75 11.83 -11.87 -7.63
C MET A 75 11.40 -10.63 -8.40
N THR A 76 11.90 -10.46 -9.62
CA THR A 76 11.46 -9.37 -10.51
C THR A 76 10.82 -9.89 -11.78
N ILE A 77 9.80 -9.20 -12.28
CA ILE A 77 9.08 -9.50 -13.51
C ILE A 77 9.11 -8.24 -14.38
N GLY A 78 9.71 -8.36 -15.57
CA GLY A 78 9.75 -7.26 -16.55
C GLY A 78 8.48 -7.24 -17.38
N LEU A 79 7.66 -6.20 -17.23
CA LEU A 79 6.44 -5.99 -17.98
C LEU A 79 6.68 -5.12 -19.22
N GLN A 80 5.84 -5.27 -20.24
CA GLN A 80 5.92 -4.47 -21.45
C GLN A 80 5.77 -2.98 -21.15
N GLU A 81 6.66 -2.16 -21.70
CA GLU A 81 6.69 -0.71 -21.53
C GLU A 81 6.51 0.04 -22.86
N GLY A 82 6.07 1.29 -22.77
CA GLY A 82 6.07 2.25 -23.85
C GLY A 82 7.44 2.95 -24.00
N ASN A 83 7.56 3.80 -25.00
CA ASN A 83 8.78 4.58 -25.28
C ASN A 83 9.16 5.54 -24.13
N ASP A 84 8.19 5.90 -23.31
CA ASP A 84 8.36 6.74 -22.11
C ASP A 84 8.91 5.97 -20.90
N GLY A 85 9.04 4.62 -20.98
CA GLY A 85 9.51 3.76 -19.91
C GLY A 85 8.49 3.58 -18.79
N GLN A 86 7.20 3.74 -19.10
CA GLN A 86 6.07 3.42 -18.26
C GLN A 86 5.37 2.16 -18.78
N LEU A 87 4.51 1.54 -17.99
CA LEU A 87 3.74 0.38 -18.44
C LEU A 87 2.87 0.73 -19.66
N SER A 88 2.80 -0.17 -20.62
CA SER A 88 1.91 -0.09 -21.77
C SER A 88 0.76 -1.10 -21.65
N VAL A 89 -0.33 -0.88 -22.37
CA VAL A 89 -1.49 -1.78 -22.40
C VAL A 89 -1.11 -3.22 -22.80
N GLY A 90 -0.02 -3.40 -23.52
CA GLY A 90 0.52 -4.71 -23.88
C GLY A 90 0.98 -5.55 -22.67
N ALA A 91 1.08 -4.95 -21.47
CA ALA A 91 1.37 -5.68 -20.24
C ALA A 91 0.15 -6.42 -19.66
N LEU A 92 -1.08 -6.13 -20.12
CA LEU A 92 -2.32 -6.64 -19.50
C LEU A 92 -2.38 -8.17 -19.41
N ASP A 93 -2.05 -8.87 -20.48
CA ASP A 93 -2.09 -10.34 -20.50
C ASP A 93 -1.12 -10.96 -19.49
N GLU A 94 0.05 -10.34 -19.31
CA GLU A 94 1.03 -10.82 -18.34
C GLU A 94 0.60 -10.47 -16.91
N VAL A 95 0.10 -9.25 -16.68
CA VAL A 95 -0.47 -8.82 -15.40
C VAL A 95 -1.59 -9.75 -14.98
N SER A 96 -2.52 -10.11 -15.89
CA SER A 96 -3.62 -11.06 -15.62
C SER A 96 -3.12 -12.42 -15.14
N LYS A 97 -2.06 -12.93 -15.78
CA LYS A 97 -1.46 -14.22 -15.41
C LYS A 97 -0.79 -14.18 -14.04
N ILE A 98 -0.05 -13.11 -13.76
CA ILE A 98 0.72 -13.03 -12.52
C ILE A 98 -0.14 -12.73 -11.29
N ILE A 99 -1.28 -12.04 -11.42
CA ILE A 99 -2.18 -11.79 -10.28
C ILE A 99 -2.94 -13.04 -9.84
N ALA A 100 -3.17 -14.00 -10.73
CA ALA A 100 -4.04 -15.15 -10.50
C ALA A 100 -3.56 -16.09 -9.38
N ASP A 101 -2.25 -16.13 -9.08
CA ASP A 101 -1.65 -16.99 -8.06
C ASP A 101 -1.12 -16.22 -6.86
N LYS A 102 -1.49 -14.94 -6.69
CA LYS A 102 -1.03 -14.10 -5.60
C LYS A 102 -2.04 -14.07 -4.45
N ASP A 103 -1.48 -13.92 -3.25
CA ASP A 103 -2.25 -13.79 -2.03
C ASP A 103 -2.53 -12.31 -1.68
N SER A 104 -1.81 -11.38 -2.33
CA SER A 104 -2.05 -9.93 -2.27
C SER A 104 -1.34 -9.17 -3.39
N VAL A 105 -1.84 -7.98 -3.72
CA VAL A 105 -1.24 -7.08 -4.71
C VAL A 105 -1.11 -5.68 -4.13
N GLY A 106 0.06 -5.05 -4.26
CA GLY A 106 0.26 -3.61 -4.11
C GLY A 106 0.52 -3.00 -5.48
N ILE A 107 -0.24 -1.99 -5.87
CA ILE A 107 -0.11 -1.35 -7.19
C ILE A 107 -0.17 0.17 -7.08
N GLY A 108 0.67 0.84 -7.84
CA GLY A 108 0.59 2.30 -7.99
C GLY A 108 1.88 3.06 -7.75
N PRO A 109 2.74 2.70 -6.77
CA PRO A 109 3.95 3.46 -6.48
C PRO A 109 4.82 3.68 -7.73
N GLY A 110 4.99 4.95 -8.11
CA GLY A 110 5.88 5.35 -9.20
C GLY A 110 5.57 4.79 -10.59
N LEU A 111 4.32 4.46 -10.89
CA LEU A 111 3.92 3.96 -12.23
C LEU A 111 3.90 5.04 -13.31
N GLY A 112 3.83 6.32 -12.90
CA GLY A 112 3.77 7.46 -13.82
C GLY A 112 2.35 7.81 -14.24
N THR A 113 2.20 8.41 -15.41
CA THR A 113 0.95 9.01 -15.90
C THR A 113 0.64 8.67 -17.35
N SER A 114 1.12 7.53 -17.85
CA SER A 114 0.84 7.12 -19.23
C SER A 114 -0.67 6.98 -19.49
N ALA A 115 -1.08 7.18 -20.74
CA ALA A 115 -2.49 7.03 -21.13
C ALA A 115 -3.00 5.59 -20.96
N ASP A 116 -2.12 4.60 -20.94
CA ASP A 116 -2.43 3.18 -20.78
C ASP A 116 -2.63 2.78 -19.31
N LEU A 117 -2.11 3.58 -18.38
CA LEU A 117 -2.11 3.25 -16.94
C LEU A 117 -3.52 3.03 -16.36
N PRO A 118 -4.54 3.85 -16.66
CA PRO A 118 -5.89 3.64 -16.14
C PRO A 118 -6.47 2.26 -16.48
N GLU A 119 -6.21 1.74 -17.69
CA GLU A 119 -6.71 0.43 -18.10
C GLU A 119 -6.04 -0.71 -17.33
N ILE A 120 -4.71 -0.63 -17.15
CA ILE A 120 -3.95 -1.62 -16.39
C ILE A 120 -4.37 -1.63 -14.92
N VAL A 121 -4.47 -0.45 -14.30
CA VAL A 121 -4.85 -0.33 -12.89
C VAL A 121 -6.29 -0.79 -12.67
N ARG A 122 -7.20 -0.40 -13.56
CA ARG A 122 -8.61 -0.85 -13.52
C ARG A 122 -8.70 -2.36 -13.62
N HIS A 123 -7.96 -2.98 -14.52
CA HIS A 123 -7.94 -4.43 -14.68
C HIS A 123 -7.55 -5.13 -13.37
N VAL A 124 -6.42 -4.73 -12.74
CA VAL A 124 -6.01 -5.29 -11.45
C VAL A 124 -7.06 -5.03 -10.37
N PHE A 125 -7.61 -3.82 -10.34
CA PHE A 125 -8.59 -3.40 -9.33
C PHE A 125 -9.90 -4.18 -9.41
N LEU A 126 -10.32 -4.60 -10.60
CA LEU A 126 -11.56 -5.36 -10.80
C LEU A 126 -11.36 -6.88 -10.72
N GLU A 127 -10.28 -7.39 -11.29
CA GLU A 127 -10.14 -8.83 -11.55
C GLU A 127 -9.40 -9.60 -10.44
N ALA A 128 -8.56 -8.92 -9.64
CA ALA A 128 -7.81 -9.61 -8.59
C ALA A 128 -8.75 -10.17 -7.52
N SER A 129 -8.73 -11.48 -7.30
CA SER A 129 -9.50 -12.15 -6.26
C SER A 129 -8.90 -12.03 -4.86
N CYS A 130 -7.65 -11.59 -4.76
CA CYS A 130 -6.96 -11.30 -3.51
C CYS A 130 -7.06 -9.82 -3.12
N PRO A 131 -6.65 -9.43 -1.89
CA PRO A 131 -6.56 -8.03 -1.48
C PRO A 131 -5.66 -7.21 -2.42
N VAL A 132 -6.13 -6.01 -2.79
CA VAL A 132 -5.38 -5.03 -3.60
C VAL A 132 -5.17 -3.76 -2.81
N VAL A 133 -3.92 -3.35 -2.64
CA VAL A 133 -3.53 -2.03 -2.10
C VAL A 133 -3.25 -1.09 -3.27
N LEU A 134 -4.07 -0.06 -3.41
CA LEU A 134 -3.97 0.96 -4.45
C LEU A 134 -3.41 2.25 -3.86
N ASP A 135 -2.29 2.74 -4.39
CA ASP A 135 -1.60 3.93 -3.89
C ASP A 135 -1.11 4.84 -5.03
N ALA A 136 -0.76 6.04 -4.73
CA ALA A 136 -0.02 6.98 -5.56
C ALA A 136 -0.60 7.13 -7.00
N ASP A 137 0.20 6.80 -8.02
CA ASP A 137 -0.22 6.94 -9.42
C ASP A 137 -1.37 5.99 -9.76
N GLY A 138 -1.52 4.86 -9.06
CA GLY A 138 -2.68 4.00 -9.19
C GLY A 138 -3.98 4.68 -8.75
N LEU A 139 -3.95 5.42 -7.64
CA LEU A 139 -5.09 6.23 -7.18
C LEU A 139 -5.41 7.35 -8.20
N ASN A 140 -4.36 8.03 -8.68
CA ASN A 140 -4.53 9.10 -9.67
C ASN A 140 -5.15 8.57 -10.98
N ALA A 141 -4.76 7.37 -11.40
CA ALA A 141 -5.27 6.74 -12.62
C ALA A 141 -6.79 6.46 -12.57
N LEU A 142 -7.32 6.08 -11.39
CA LEU A 142 -8.75 5.80 -11.20
C LEU A 142 -9.54 6.98 -10.62
N ALA A 143 -8.90 8.12 -10.33
CA ALA A 143 -9.57 9.26 -9.71
C ALA A 143 -10.80 9.77 -10.49
N PRO A 144 -10.78 9.87 -11.83
CA PRO A 144 -11.98 10.29 -12.58
C PRO A 144 -13.18 9.36 -12.37
N GLU A 145 -12.93 8.06 -12.27
CA GLU A 145 -13.99 7.07 -12.11
C GLU A 145 -14.62 7.12 -10.71
N PHE A 146 -13.81 7.34 -9.67
CA PHE A 146 -14.32 7.59 -8.31
C PHE A 146 -15.13 8.86 -8.23
N GLN A 147 -14.66 9.97 -8.84
CA GLN A 147 -15.40 11.23 -8.87
C GLN A 147 -16.78 11.09 -9.53
N HIS A 148 -16.88 10.31 -10.60
CA HIS A 148 -18.12 10.09 -11.33
C HIS A 148 -19.01 9.01 -10.71
N GLY A 149 -18.58 8.40 -9.58
CA GLY A 149 -19.38 7.41 -8.86
C GLY A 149 -19.47 6.04 -9.55
N HIS A 150 -18.54 5.70 -10.44
CA HIS A 150 -18.56 4.42 -11.14
C HIS A 150 -18.40 3.21 -10.21
N TRP A 151 -17.81 3.41 -9.01
CA TRP A 151 -17.54 2.36 -8.04
C TRP A 151 -18.57 2.28 -6.90
N GLU A 152 -19.62 3.13 -6.91
CA GLU A 152 -20.62 3.16 -5.87
C GLU A 152 -21.37 1.82 -5.78
N GLY A 153 -21.32 1.18 -4.60
CA GLY A 153 -21.97 -0.11 -4.36
C GLY A 153 -21.37 -1.28 -5.16
N HIS A 154 -20.20 -1.09 -5.79
CA HIS A 154 -19.55 -2.17 -6.53
C HIS A 154 -19.08 -3.27 -5.59
N GLU A 155 -19.29 -4.53 -5.98
CA GLU A 155 -18.77 -5.70 -5.27
C GLU A 155 -17.50 -6.19 -5.96
N TYR A 156 -16.41 -6.26 -5.21
CA TYR A 156 -15.11 -6.71 -5.71
C TYR A 156 -14.90 -8.19 -5.35
N PRO A 157 -14.13 -8.94 -6.16
CA PRO A 157 -13.82 -10.34 -5.85
C PRO A 157 -12.91 -10.53 -4.62
N GLY A 158 -12.29 -9.45 -4.13
CA GLY A 158 -11.49 -9.42 -2.92
C GLY A 158 -11.39 -8.01 -2.32
N PRO A 159 -10.79 -7.84 -1.14
CA PRO A 159 -10.69 -6.53 -0.48
C PRO A 159 -9.92 -5.49 -1.29
N ARG A 160 -10.40 -4.25 -1.30
CA ARG A 160 -9.74 -3.08 -1.93
C ARG A 160 -9.33 -2.09 -0.86
N ILE A 161 -8.03 -1.81 -0.79
CA ILE A 161 -7.44 -0.89 0.18
C ILE A 161 -6.86 0.30 -0.58
N LEU A 162 -7.35 1.50 -0.30
CA LEU A 162 -6.87 2.74 -0.89
C LEU A 162 -6.10 3.53 0.16
N THR A 163 -4.92 4.05 -0.21
CA THR A 163 -4.02 4.72 0.74
C THR A 163 -3.73 6.19 0.35
N PRO A 164 -4.76 7.03 0.09
CA PRO A 164 -4.52 8.40 -0.35
C PRO A 164 -3.96 9.29 0.76
N HIS A 165 -3.03 10.18 0.40
CA HIS A 165 -2.78 11.40 1.14
C HIS A 165 -3.87 12.46 0.82
N PRO A 166 -4.00 13.57 1.57
CA PRO A 166 -5.10 14.53 1.35
C PRO A 166 -5.20 15.07 -0.09
N GLY A 167 -4.07 15.24 -0.78
CA GLY A 167 -4.07 15.68 -2.18
C GLY A 167 -4.61 14.63 -3.17
N GLU A 168 -4.30 13.35 -2.96
CA GLU A 168 -4.87 12.24 -3.72
C GLU A 168 -6.36 12.09 -3.40
N PHE A 169 -6.73 12.18 -2.13
CA PHE A 169 -8.13 12.09 -1.72
C PHE A 169 -8.97 13.23 -2.29
N SER A 170 -8.39 14.44 -2.40
CA SER A 170 -9.02 15.56 -3.10
C SER A 170 -9.30 15.24 -4.57
N ARG A 171 -8.39 14.54 -5.27
CA ARG A 171 -8.61 14.10 -6.65
C ARG A 171 -9.66 13.01 -6.75
N LEU A 172 -9.70 12.07 -5.80
CA LEU A 172 -10.71 11.00 -5.77
C LEU A 172 -12.12 11.53 -5.52
N THR A 173 -12.26 12.61 -4.72
CA THR A 173 -13.57 13.11 -4.27
C THR A 173 -14.03 14.38 -5.01
N GLY A 174 -13.11 15.11 -5.63
CA GLY A 174 -13.37 16.45 -6.15
C GLY A 174 -13.50 17.54 -5.07
N VAL A 175 -13.26 17.19 -3.78
CA VAL A 175 -13.42 18.11 -2.63
C VAL A 175 -12.07 18.76 -2.31
N SER A 176 -12.09 20.02 -1.87
CA SER A 176 -10.87 20.75 -1.52
C SER A 176 -10.16 20.13 -0.32
N ILE A 177 -8.81 20.23 -0.28
CA ILE A 177 -8.00 19.74 0.86
C ILE A 177 -8.44 20.38 2.18
N ALA A 178 -8.77 21.68 2.16
CA ALA A 178 -9.22 22.39 3.37
C ALA A 178 -10.53 21.80 3.95
N GLU A 179 -11.46 21.40 3.11
CA GLU A 179 -12.69 20.75 3.54
C GLU A 179 -12.44 19.33 4.03
N ILE A 180 -11.55 18.58 3.34
CA ILE A 180 -11.11 17.26 3.77
C ILE A 180 -10.51 17.33 5.17
N GLU A 181 -9.57 18.26 5.41
CA GLU A 181 -8.91 18.40 6.73
C GLU A 181 -9.91 18.75 7.84
N ARG A 182 -10.96 19.52 7.53
CA ARG A 182 -12.00 19.86 8.50
C ARG A 182 -12.90 18.68 8.88
N ARG A 183 -13.08 17.69 7.98
CA ARG A 183 -14.03 16.57 8.13
C ARG A 183 -13.40 15.21 7.86
N ARG A 184 -12.11 15.04 8.18
CA ARG A 184 -11.32 13.85 7.78
C ARG A 184 -12.03 12.53 8.03
N ALA A 185 -12.48 12.28 9.26
CA ALA A 185 -13.08 11.01 9.66
C ALA A 185 -14.42 10.76 8.96
N ASP A 186 -15.28 11.77 8.90
CA ASP A 186 -16.60 11.64 8.28
C ASP A 186 -16.46 11.37 6.78
N MET A 187 -15.64 12.18 6.08
CA MET A 187 -15.45 12.02 4.65
C MET A 187 -14.76 10.69 4.29
N ALA A 188 -13.78 10.27 5.09
CA ALA A 188 -13.14 8.98 4.88
C ALA A 188 -14.15 7.84 5.02
N ARG A 189 -14.99 7.87 6.05
CA ARG A 189 -16.01 6.87 6.32
C ARG A 189 -17.09 6.84 5.23
N GLU A 190 -17.61 8.01 4.85
CA GLU A 190 -18.60 8.14 3.78
C GLU A 190 -18.06 7.59 2.44
N PHE A 191 -16.82 7.93 2.09
CA PHE A 191 -16.18 7.45 0.87
C PHE A 191 -15.96 5.92 0.90
N ALA A 192 -15.48 5.38 2.00
CA ALA A 192 -15.23 3.95 2.15
C ALA A 192 -16.53 3.14 2.03
N ALA A 193 -17.58 3.55 2.74
CA ALA A 193 -18.90 2.93 2.67
C ALA A 193 -19.50 2.98 1.25
N LYS A 194 -19.41 4.13 0.59
CA LYS A 194 -19.97 4.36 -0.74
C LYS A 194 -19.34 3.48 -1.81
N ASN A 195 -18.03 3.26 -1.72
CA ASN A 195 -17.25 2.54 -2.73
C ASN A 195 -16.88 1.11 -2.31
N ASN A 196 -17.35 0.63 -1.17
CA ASN A 196 -17.05 -0.70 -0.64
C ASN A 196 -15.53 -0.99 -0.56
N VAL A 197 -14.77 -0.06 0.01
CA VAL A 197 -13.30 -0.12 0.14
C VAL A 197 -12.86 0.13 1.57
N ILE A 198 -11.64 -0.30 1.90
CA ILE A 198 -10.93 0.16 3.10
C ILE A 198 -10.11 1.37 2.71
N LEU A 199 -10.31 2.49 3.39
CA LEU A 199 -9.60 3.74 3.14
C LEU A 199 -8.59 4.02 4.24
N VAL A 200 -7.35 4.34 3.85
CA VAL A 200 -6.28 4.85 4.70
C VAL A 200 -6.04 6.31 4.31
N LEU A 201 -6.69 7.25 4.97
CA LEU A 201 -6.44 8.69 4.73
C LEU A 201 -5.19 9.12 5.48
N LYS A 202 -4.07 9.17 4.75
CA LYS A 202 -2.72 9.47 5.28
C LYS A 202 -2.64 10.89 5.86
N GLY A 203 -1.73 11.09 6.81
CA GLY A 203 -1.42 12.37 7.46
C GLY A 203 -1.32 12.25 8.97
N PRO A 204 -1.10 13.35 9.71
CA PRO A 204 -1.16 13.35 11.17
C PRO A 204 -2.50 12.79 11.64
N GLY A 205 -2.47 11.75 12.50
CA GLY A 205 -3.70 11.03 12.85
C GLY A 205 -4.30 10.31 11.63
N THR A 206 -3.52 9.49 10.94
CA THR A 206 -3.99 8.68 9.80
C THR A 206 -5.26 7.91 10.17
N ILE A 207 -6.30 8.02 9.33
CA ILE A 207 -7.59 7.37 9.53
C ILE A 207 -7.64 6.10 8.70
N VAL A 208 -8.06 5.00 9.32
CA VAL A 208 -8.37 3.74 8.64
C VAL A 208 -9.85 3.44 8.83
N THR A 209 -10.57 3.20 7.75
CA THR A 209 -12.02 2.91 7.83
C THR A 209 -12.46 2.00 6.67
N ASP A 210 -13.43 1.14 6.96
CA ASP A 210 -14.14 0.33 5.95
C ASP A 210 -15.58 0.83 5.71
N GLY A 211 -15.90 2.02 6.27
CA GLY A 211 -17.24 2.60 6.21
C GLY A 211 -18.06 2.37 7.47
N ASP A 212 -17.90 1.23 8.14
CA ASP A 212 -18.55 0.92 9.41
C ASP A 212 -17.62 1.20 10.60
N ARG A 213 -16.43 0.63 10.57
CA ARG A 213 -15.37 0.78 11.58
C ARG A 213 -14.48 1.96 11.23
N VAL A 214 -14.08 2.75 12.23
CA VAL A 214 -13.14 3.87 12.08
C VAL A 214 -12.07 3.77 13.15
N ALA A 215 -10.81 3.84 12.76
CA ALA A 215 -9.67 3.90 13.66
C ALA A 215 -8.74 5.05 13.30
N THR A 216 -8.16 5.69 14.32
CA THR A 216 -7.16 6.75 14.15
C THR A 216 -5.81 6.24 14.64
N ASN A 217 -4.80 6.32 13.80
CA ASN A 217 -3.43 5.94 14.16
C ASN A 217 -2.70 7.09 14.84
N ALA A 218 -2.04 6.79 15.95
CA ALA A 218 -1.30 7.75 16.76
C ALA A 218 0.23 7.68 16.57
N THR A 219 0.75 6.68 15.84
CA THR A 219 2.19 6.55 15.58
C THR A 219 2.62 7.31 14.34
N GLY A 220 3.89 7.60 14.26
CA GLY A 220 4.50 8.35 13.17
C GLY A 220 4.79 9.80 13.53
N ASN A 221 5.69 10.40 12.79
CA ASN A 221 6.17 11.76 13.03
C ASN A 221 6.42 12.51 11.71
N SER A 222 6.76 13.80 11.81
CA SER A 222 6.97 14.67 10.64
C SER A 222 8.21 14.30 9.81
N GLY A 223 9.17 13.55 10.33
CA GLY A 223 10.30 13.02 9.57
C GLY A 223 9.89 12.05 8.47
N MET A 224 8.70 11.44 8.60
CA MET A 224 8.12 10.57 7.57
C MET A 224 7.55 11.33 6.36
N ALA A 225 7.47 12.66 6.42
CA ALA A 225 7.00 13.50 5.32
C ALA A 225 8.08 13.66 4.23
N THR A 226 8.53 12.54 3.68
CA THR A 226 9.54 12.43 2.62
C THR A 226 9.05 11.50 1.52
N GLY A 227 9.52 11.72 0.28
CA GLY A 227 9.17 10.87 -0.85
C GLY A 227 9.58 9.42 -0.61
N GLY A 228 8.68 8.48 -0.89
CA GLY A 228 8.90 7.05 -0.71
C GLY A 228 8.29 6.44 0.56
N SER A 229 7.93 7.24 1.57
CA SER A 229 7.30 6.71 2.80
C SER A 229 5.96 6.00 2.51
N GLY A 230 5.18 6.50 1.54
CA GLY A 230 3.96 5.85 1.06
C GLY A 230 4.25 4.51 0.39
N ASP A 231 5.30 4.44 -0.43
CA ASP A 231 5.70 3.21 -1.12
C ASP A 231 6.04 2.09 -0.12
N VAL A 232 6.71 2.47 0.99
CA VAL A 232 6.99 1.57 2.12
C VAL A 232 5.70 1.05 2.74
N LEU A 233 4.71 1.93 2.99
CA LEU A 233 3.42 1.53 3.54
C LEU A 233 2.67 0.58 2.60
N THR A 234 2.70 0.84 1.29
CA THR A 234 2.06 0.00 0.28
C THR A 234 2.63 -1.42 0.31
N GLY A 235 3.95 -1.58 0.29
CA GLY A 235 4.60 -2.88 0.34
C GLY A 235 4.33 -3.63 1.65
N LEU A 236 4.42 -2.94 2.78
CA LEU A 236 4.13 -3.48 4.11
C LEU A 236 2.68 -3.97 4.21
N THR A 237 1.72 -3.15 3.77
CA THR A 237 0.29 -3.47 3.83
C THR A 237 -0.03 -4.66 2.94
N ALA A 238 0.48 -4.71 1.71
CA ALA A 238 0.30 -5.85 0.82
C ALA A 238 0.82 -7.14 1.45
N ALA A 239 2.04 -7.13 2.03
CA ALA A 239 2.62 -8.30 2.68
C ALA A 239 1.77 -8.85 3.82
N LEU A 240 1.22 -7.97 4.65
CA LEU A 240 0.40 -8.36 5.80
C LEU A 240 -0.96 -8.91 5.38
N LEU A 241 -1.59 -8.31 4.37
CA LEU A 241 -2.87 -8.77 3.82
C LEU A 241 -2.77 -10.15 3.17
N GLY A 242 -1.65 -10.48 2.54
CA GLY A 242 -1.40 -11.80 1.94
C GLY A 242 -1.41 -12.97 2.95
N ARG A 243 -1.53 -12.68 4.26
CA ARG A 243 -1.66 -13.71 5.32
C ARG A 243 -3.10 -14.14 5.59
N GLY A 244 -4.10 -13.52 4.96
CA GLY A 244 -5.51 -13.94 5.02
C GLY A 244 -6.26 -13.57 6.30
N ASN A 245 -5.77 -12.61 7.09
CA ASN A 245 -6.46 -12.09 8.27
C ASN A 245 -7.54 -11.07 7.88
N ASP A 246 -8.36 -10.62 8.86
CA ASP A 246 -9.34 -9.54 8.61
C ASP A 246 -8.67 -8.33 7.96
N PRO A 247 -9.15 -7.87 6.80
CA PRO A 247 -8.45 -6.84 6.03
C PRO A 247 -8.40 -5.46 6.72
N PHE A 248 -9.45 -5.08 7.44
CA PHE A 248 -9.49 -3.82 8.19
C PHE A 248 -8.49 -3.83 9.34
N GLU A 249 -8.50 -4.90 10.15
CA GLU A 249 -7.58 -5.04 11.29
C GLU A 249 -6.12 -5.14 10.81
N THR A 250 -5.89 -5.86 9.72
CA THR A 250 -4.56 -5.97 9.10
C THR A 250 -4.06 -4.63 8.59
N THR A 251 -4.93 -3.83 7.97
CA THR A 251 -4.59 -2.48 7.49
C THR A 251 -4.29 -1.54 8.66
N ARG A 252 -5.08 -1.58 9.75
CA ARG A 252 -4.78 -0.83 10.97
C ARG A 252 -3.41 -1.17 11.54
N PHE A 253 -3.12 -2.46 11.62
CA PHE A 253 -1.83 -2.94 12.12
C PHE A 253 -0.68 -2.47 11.22
N ALA A 254 -0.83 -2.55 9.90
CA ALA A 254 0.17 -2.08 8.93
C ALA A 254 0.48 -0.59 9.12
N VAL A 255 -0.56 0.24 9.24
CA VAL A 255 -0.42 1.69 9.45
C VAL A 255 0.28 1.98 10.78
N HIS A 256 -0.10 1.28 11.85
CA HIS A 256 0.55 1.43 13.16
C HIS A 256 2.03 1.02 13.11
N LEU A 257 2.33 -0.14 12.56
CA LEU A 257 3.69 -0.66 12.46
C LEU A 257 4.60 0.24 11.61
N HIS A 258 4.05 0.80 10.52
CA HIS A 258 4.73 1.78 9.69
C HIS A 258 5.06 3.07 10.45
N GLY A 259 4.08 3.61 11.18
CA GLY A 259 4.28 4.80 12.00
C GLY A 259 5.28 4.55 13.14
N LEU A 260 5.18 3.42 13.83
CA LEU A 260 6.12 3.02 14.89
C LEU A 260 7.55 2.87 14.34
N ALA A 261 7.71 2.31 13.14
CA ALA A 261 9.00 2.26 12.47
C ALA A 261 9.56 3.67 12.21
N GLY A 262 8.69 4.61 11.82
CA GLY A 262 9.05 6.02 11.67
C GLY A 262 9.50 6.68 12.97
N ASP A 263 8.81 6.39 14.09
CA ASP A 263 9.17 6.92 15.41
C ASP A 263 10.54 6.39 15.87
N LEU A 264 10.77 5.10 15.71
CA LEU A 264 12.07 4.47 16.00
C LEU A 264 13.20 5.00 15.11
N ALA A 265 12.91 5.28 13.84
CA ALA A 265 13.87 5.90 12.94
C ALA A 265 14.22 7.33 13.37
N ALA A 266 13.21 8.11 13.78
CA ALA A 266 13.42 9.46 14.27
C ALA A 266 14.24 9.51 15.55
N ASP A 267 14.02 8.59 16.47
CA ASP A 267 14.80 8.45 17.70
C ASP A 267 16.27 8.11 17.42
N ALA A 268 16.53 7.26 16.43
CA ALA A 268 17.87 6.81 16.08
C ALA A 268 18.65 7.79 15.18
N LEU A 269 17.94 8.48 14.25
CA LEU A 269 18.55 9.27 13.16
C LEU A 269 18.20 10.76 13.21
N SER A 270 17.26 11.15 14.05
CA SER A 270 16.52 12.43 14.06
C SER A 270 15.45 12.55 12.95
N GLN A 271 14.42 13.36 13.20
CA GLN A 271 13.36 13.60 12.21
C GLN A 271 13.86 14.23 10.90
N PRO A 272 14.77 15.23 10.93
CA PRO A 272 15.30 15.81 9.69
C PRO A 272 16.27 14.90 8.93
N GLY A 273 16.89 13.93 9.61
CA GLY A 273 17.93 13.08 9.04
C GLY A 273 17.43 11.76 8.47
N MET A 274 16.23 11.31 8.87
CA MET A 274 15.67 10.06 8.36
C MET A 274 15.14 10.21 6.93
N ILE A 275 15.24 9.13 6.16
CA ILE A 275 14.72 9.03 4.79
C ILE A 275 13.87 7.77 4.63
N ALA A 276 13.07 7.69 3.58
CA ALA A 276 12.16 6.58 3.36
C ALA A 276 12.86 5.21 3.32
N SER A 277 14.10 5.14 2.82
CA SER A 277 14.88 3.89 2.77
C SER A 277 15.37 3.39 4.14
N ASP A 278 15.26 4.18 5.19
CA ASP A 278 15.53 3.74 6.56
C ASP A 278 14.35 2.91 7.11
N LEU A 279 13.12 3.26 6.75
CA LEU A 279 11.90 2.67 7.30
C LEU A 279 11.86 1.13 7.21
N PRO A 280 12.26 0.47 6.10
CA PRO A 280 12.28 -0.99 6.04
C PRO A 280 13.14 -1.65 7.11
N ARG A 281 14.24 -1.02 7.51
CA ARG A 281 15.07 -1.50 8.63
C ARG A 281 14.32 -1.34 9.96
N PHE A 282 13.73 -0.18 10.19
CA PHE A 282 13.02 0.08 11.44
C PHE A 282 11.69 -0.66 11.55
N ILE A 283 11.09 -1.15 10.47
CA ILE A 283 9.99 -2.12 10.51
C ILE A 283 10.42 -3.37 11.31
N CYS A 284 11.66 -3.84 11.16
CA CYS A 284 12.15 -5.00 11.92
C CYS A 284 12.21 -4.71 13.43
N GLU A 285 12.61 -3.50 13.82
CA GLU A 285 12.64 -3.09 15.22
C GLU A 285 11.23 -2.90 15.79
N ALA A 286 10.33 -2.31 14.99
CA ALA A 286 8.92 -2.19 15.35
C ALA A 286 8.26 -3.56 15.57
N TRP A 287 8.55 -4.56 14.72
CA TRP A 287 8.12 -5.93 14.92
C TRP A 287 8.56 -6.50 16.27
N LYS A 288 9.82 -6.28 16.68
CA LYS A 288 10.32 -6.76 17.98
C LYS A 288 9.53 -6.16 19.14
N GLN A 289 9.18 -4.87 19.07
CA GLN A 289 8.37 -4.24 20.11
C GLN A 289 6.95 -4.80 20.16
N MET A 290 6.34 -5.05 18.98
CA MET A 290 4.96 -5.55 18.90
C MET A 290 4.82 -7.02 19.28
N CYS A 291 5.83 -7.84 19.00
CA CYS A 291 5.79 -9.27 19.30
C CYS A 291 6.37 -9.65 20.66
N GLY A 292 6.77 -8.65 21.50
CA GLY A 292 7.36 -8.88 22.81
C GLY A 292 8.65 -9.69 22.72
N GLY A 293 9.77 -9.06 22.36
CA GLY A 293 11.16 -9.55 22.35
C GLY A 293 11.41 -11.02 22.69
N ASN A 294 11.05 -11.93 21.80
CA ASN A 294 11.48 -13.32 21.82
C ASN A 294 12.68 -13.51 20.88
#